data_d995554925f9be0d4327f09adb2064f7
#
_entry.id   d995554925f9be0d4327f09adb2064f7
#
_cell.length_a   1.000
_cell.length_b   1.000
_cell.length_c   1.000
_cell.angle_alpha   90.00
_cell.angle_beta   90.00
_cell.angle_gamma   90.00
#
_symmetry.space_group_name_H-M   'P 1'
#
loop_
_entity.id
_entity.type
_entity.pdbx_description
1 polymer ?
#
loop_
_entity_poly.entity_id
_entity_poly.type
_entity_poly.pdbx_seq_one_letter_code
_entity_poly.pdbx_strand_id
1 'polypeptide(L)'
;MNGYGPLRTNRGFVDNEQQADAEIQFGLAMRRADKVAEQAQAIEKLGYDYVTTGEHVFFHVPCSNAFISLAVAAGATTTLKLMSTITLLPLYPAVLAAKQAAALDVASGGRFHMGIGVGGELPREFEASGVPVSERGARTNEALEIMKLLFNEDDVHFDGRFNQLSGVTLEPKPLQQPSPPIWISGRKDAAWRRAARFGTGWLPYMYTPEMLVESNQEIAKYRSDEGNDSAVDPGLFIFFCCHEDNATAVEYANQRLSKQYNQDFSHMIDKYAIAGDPDRCAERLREYVDAGARTIILSAASPMSYVEEAESFMAQEVLPRFRQ
;
A
#
# COMPACT_ATOMS: atom_id res chain seq x y z
N MET A 1 -35.83 15.20 -14.49
CA MET A 1 -35.32 14.92 -15.85
C MET A 1 -33.94 15.54 -15.94
N ASN A 2 -32.89 14.79 -15.71
CA ASN A 2 -31.53 15.16 -16.08
C ASN A 2 -30.81 13.84 -16.42
N GLY A 3 -30.55 13.69 -17.73
CA GLY A 3 -29.97 12.48 -18.28
C GLY A 3 -28.48 12.35 -17.97
N TYR A 4 -28.11 11.24 -17.38
CA TYR A 4 -26.74 10.75 -17.40
C TYR A 4 -26.59 9.83 -18.62
N GLY A 5 -25.74 10.25 -19.56
CA GLY A 5 -25.38 9.43 -20.70
C GLY A 5 -24.54 8.22 -20.27
N PRO A 6 -24.54 7.12 -21.05
CA PRO A 6 -23.85 5.89 -20.69
C PRO A 6 -22.34 6.09 -20.74
N LEU A 7 -21.67 5.82 -19.62
CA LEU A 7 -20.20 5.70 -19.54
C LEU A 7 -19.76 4.48 -20.36
N ARG A 8 -18.91 4.70 -21.35
CA ARG A 8 -18.34 3.67 -22.22
C ARG A 8 -17.46 2.74 -21.39
N THR A 9 -17.90 1.50 -21.22
CA THR A 9 -17.06 0.37 -20.83
C THR A 9 -16.20 -0.03 -22.04
N ASN A 10 -14.94 0.35 -22.05
CA ASN A 10 -13.94 -0.23 -22.93
C ASN A 10 -12.61 -0.27 -22.14
N ARG A 11 -12.37 -1.35 -21.40
CA ARG A 11 -11.03 -1.75 -20.99
C ARG A 11 -10.80 -3.15 -21.58
N GLY A 12 -10.31 -3.12 -22.83
CA GLY A 12 -9.70 -4.29 -23.48
C GLY A 12 -8.37 -4.64 -22.79
N PHE A 13 -7.93 -5.84 -23.02
CA PHE A 13 -6.66 -6.45 -22.61
C PHE A 13 -5.51 -5.44 -22.70
N VAL A 14 -4.78 -5.28 -21.61
CA VAL A 14 -3.50 -4.56 -21.61
C VAL A 14 -2.43 -5.61 -21.88
N ASP A 15 -1.89 -5.64 -23.10
CA ASP A 15 -0.75 -6.45 -23.48
C ASP A 15 0.47 -6.09 -22.64
N ASN A 16 1.39 -7.05 -22.41
CA ASN A 16 2.65 -6.84 -21.69
C ASN A 16 3.48 -5.64 -22.19
N GLU A 17 3.33 -5.25 -23.44
CA GLU A 17 3.96 -4.05 -24.02
C GLU A 17 3.34 -2.76 -23.49
N GLN A 18 2.04 -2.73 -23.15
CA GLN A 18 1.37 -1.55 -22.59
C GLN A 18 1.70 -1.31 -21.09
N GLN A 19 2.18 -2.32 -20.37
CA GLN A 19 2.69 -2.14 -19.00
C GLN A 19 4.05 -1.44 -18.97
N ALA A 20 4.85 -1.56 -20.03
CA ALA A 20 6.15 -0.90 -20.11
C ALA A 20 6.05 0.63 -20.20
N ASP A 21 4.98 1.15 -20.83
CA ASP A 21 4.71 2.59 -21.01
C ASP A 21 3.84 3.20 -19.89
N ALA A 22 3.46 2.44 -18.86
CA ALA A 22 2.68 2.98 -17.76
C ALA A 22 3.50 3.99 -16.95
N GLU A 23 2.91 5.17 -16.71
CA GLU A 23 3.50 6.22 -15.89
C GLU A 23 3.85 5.69 -14.48
N ILE A 24 5.06 5.97 -14.01
CA ILE A 24 5.52 5.56 -12.70
C ILE A 24 4.92 6.52 -11.66
N GLN A 25 4.24 5.96 -10.67
CA GLN A 25 3.65 6.71 -9.57
C GLN A 25 4.45 6.55 -8.28
N PHE A 26 4.65 7.66 -7.58
CA PHE A 26 5.42 7.70 -6.35
C PHE A 26 4.55 8.11 -5.17
N GLY A 27 4.65 7.35 -4.09
CA GLY A 27 4.02 7.69 -2.82
C GLY A 27 5.04 7.93 -1.72
N LEU A 28 4.66 8.72 -0.73
CA LEU A 28 5.46 8.93 0.48
C LEU A 28 4.67 8.52 1.72
N ALA A 29 5.31 7.70 2.56
CA ALA A 29 4.74 7.28 3.83
C ALA A 29 4.90 8.38 4.89
N MET A 30 3.79 8.72 5.57
CA MET A 30 3.84 9.62 6.73
C MET A 30 4.65 8.98 7.87
N ARG A 31 5.47 9.75 8.52
CA ARG A 31 6.44 9.31 9.52
C ARG A 31 6.00 9.50 10.97
N ARG A 32 4.93 10.25 11.20
CA ARG A 32 4.47 10.64 12.52
C ARG A 32 2.96 10.41 12.66
N ALA A 33 2.55 9.97 13.84
CA ALA A 33 1.14 9.82 14.19
C ALA A 33 0.45 11.17 14.51
N ASP A 34 1.23 12.21 14.82
CA ASP A 34 0.77 13.59 15.00
C ASP A 34 1.04 14.42 13.73
N LYS A 35 0.47 15.62 13.64
CA LYS A 35 0.64 16.55 12.52
C LYS A 35 0.35 15.91 11.15
N VAL A 36 -0.66 15.05 11.09
CA VAL A 36 -1.01 14.30 9.87
C VAL A 36 -1.38 15.25 8.74
N ALA A 37 -2.15 16.31 9.02
CA ALA A 37 -2.57 17.27 8.01
C ALA A 37 -1.37 18.01 7.39
N GLU A 38 -0.44 18.50 8.23
CA GLU A 38 0.75 19.21 7.76
C GLU A 38 1.67 18.30 6.94
N GLN A 39 1.84 17.03 7.36
CA GLN A 39 2.62 16.06 6.59
C GLN A 39 1.98 15.79 5.24
N ALA A 40 0.67 15.56 5.18
CA ALA A 40 -0.04 15.28 3.94
C ALA A 40 0.06 16.47 2.96
N GLN A 41 -0.10 17.70 3.46
CA GLN A 41 0.07 18.93 2.65
C GLN A 41 1.50 19.09 2.14
N ALA A 42 2.52 18.78 2.97
CA ALA A 42 3.92 18.82 2.54
C ALA A 42 4.19 17.79 1.43
N ILE A 43 3.64 16.57 1.55
CA ILE A 43 3.76 15.50 0.55
C ILE A 43 3.09 15.94 -0.77
N GLU A 44 1.90 16.55 -0.71
CA GLU A 44 1.21 17.09 -1.89
C GLU A 44 2.03 18.18 -2.58
N LYS A 45 2.61 19.09 -1.79
CA LYS A 45 3.46 20.17 -2.31
C LYS A 45 4.77 19.66 -2.94
N LEU A 46 5.32 18.55 -2.44
CA LEU A 46 6.49 17.91 -3.04
C LEU A 46 6.17 17.18 -4.36
N GLY A 47 4.91 17.08 -4.74
CA GLY A 47 4.48 16.50 -6.00
C GLY A 47 4.44 14.97 -6.02
N TYR A 48 4.31 14.30 -4.89
CA TYR A 48 4.03 12.88 -4.84
C TYR A 48 2.60 12.57 -5.33
N ASP A 49 2.38 11.34 -5.79
CA ASP A 49 1.07 10.88 -6.27
C ASP A 49 0.22 10.28 -5.13
N TYR A 50 0.89 9.71 -4.12
CA TYR A 50 0.25 9.11 -2.95
C TYR A 50 0.79 9.66 -1.64
N VAL A 51 -0.10 9.84 -0.68
CA VAL A 51 0.25 9.86 0.74
C VAL A 51 -0.16 8.53 1.37
N THR A 52 0.74 7.94 2.15
CA THR A 52 0.47 6.61 2.72
C THR A 52 0.75 6.56 4.22
N THR A 53 0.12 5.61 4.90
CA THR A 53 0.42 5.28 6.28
C THR A 53 0.13 3.82 6.56
N GLY A 54 0.99 3.18 7.37
CA GLY A 54 0.73 1.88 7.93
C GLY A 54 0.03 1.97 9.29
N GLU A 55 -0.26 0.82 9.87
CA GLU A 55 -0.80 0.74 11.22
C GLU A 55 -0.22 -0.44 12.00
N HIS A 56 -0.19 -0.26 13.31
CA HIS A 56 -0.01 -1.29 14.31
C HIS A 56 -0.83 -0.94 15.55
N VAL A 57 -1.35 -1.95 16.26
CA VAL A 57 -1.96 -1.74 17.57
C VAL A 57 -0.87 -1.48 18.61
N PHE A 58 0.19 -2.28 18.55
CA PHE A 58 1.40 -2.13 19.37
C PHE A 58 2.62 -2.26 18.48
N PHE A 59 3.52 -1.28 18.53
CA PHE A 59 4.78 -1.33 17.78
C PHE A 59 5.94 -0.77 18.61
N HIS A 60 7.16 -0.95 18.14
CA HIS A 60 8.36 -0.44 18.83
C HIS A 60 8.50 1.08 18.79
N VAL A 61 7.79 1.73 17.87
CA VAL A 61 7.70 3.19 17.73
C VAL A 61 6.22 3.59 17.64
N PRO A 62 5.86 4.86 17.95
CA PRO A 62 4.49 5.34 17.76
C PRO A 62 3.99 5.08 16.34
N CYS A 63 2.87 4.40 16.21
CA CYS A 63 2.21 4.11 14.96
C CYS A 63 0.73 4.54 15.07
N SER A 64 0.19 5.06 13.99
CA SER A 64 -1.20 5.51 13.95
C SER A 64 -2.13 4.40 13.46
N ASN A 65 -3.42 4.70 13.41
CA ASN A 65 -4.41 3.90 12.69
C ASN A 65 -4.52 4.42 11.26
N ALA A 66 -4.51 3.50 10.29
CA ALA A 66 -4.49 3.86 8.88
C ALA A 66 -5.74 4.65 8.44
N PHE A 67 -6.94 4.19 8.78
CA PHE A 67 -8.18 4.86 8.39
C PHE A 67 -8.29 6.27 8.99
N ILE A 68 -7.91 6.44 10.27
CA ILE A 68 -7.98 7.74 10.95
C ILE A 68 -7.01 8.73 10.30
N SER A 69 -5.74 8.35 10.12
CA SER A 69 -4.76 9.23 9.52
C SER A 69 -5.09 9.58 8.06
N LEU A 70 -5.55 8.60 7.27
CA LEU A 70 -5.95 8.86 5.88
C LEU A 70 -7.21 9.72 5.77
N ALA A 71 -8.14 9.62 6.72
CA ALA A 71 -9.30 10.53 6.76
C ALA A 71 -8.88 11.98 7.03
N VAL A 72 -7.90 12.21 7.93
CA VAL A 72 -7.33 13.54 8.15
C VAL A 72 -6.60 14.04 6.90
N ALA A 73 -5.78 13.18 6.26
CA ALA A 73 -5.09 13.51 5.02
C ALA A 73 -6.07 13.83 3.88
N ALA A 74 -7.19 13.10 3.78
CA ALA A 74 -8.25 13.34 2.79
C ALA A 74 -8.82 14.77 2.90
N GLY A 75 -9.06 15.24 4.12
CA GLY A 75 -9.58 16.59 4.37
C GLY A 75 -8.54 17.70 4.21
N ALA A 76 -7.24 17.36 4.24
CA ALA A 76 -6.13 18.31 4.16
C ALA A 76 -5.52 18.45 2.76
N THR A 77 -5.88 17.57 1.81
CA THR A 77 -5.32 17.49 0.46
C THR A 77 -6.41 17.41 -0.60
N THR A 78 -6.07 17.70 -1.86
CA THR A 78 -7.06 17.75 -2.95
C THR A 78 -6.76 16.76 -4.08
N THR A 79 -5.50 16.43 -4.31
CA THR A 79 -5.06 15.64 -5.47
C THR A 79 -4.45 14.30 -5.09
N LEU A 80 -3.82 14.20 -3.91
CA LEU A 80 -3.16 12.97 -3.47
C LEU A 80 -4.13 11.79 -3.39
N LYS A 81 -3.73 10.68 -3.96
CA LYS A 81 -4.28 9.36 -3.63
C LYS A 81 -3.86 8.98 -2.22
N LEU A 82 -4.74 8.31 -1.51
CA LEU A 82 -4.58 7.94 -0.11
C LEU A 82 -4.44 6.42 -0.02
N MET A 83 -3.31 5.90 0.48
CA MET A 83 -3.14 4.44 0.54
C MET A 83 -2.75 3.98 1.93
N SER A 84 -3.47 2.99 2.48
CA SER A 84 -2.96 2.29 3.65
C SER A 84 -1.80 1.35 3.25
N THR A 85 -0.69 1.40 4.02
CA THR A 85 0.52 0.60 3.75
C THR A 85 1.06 -0.04 5.02
N ILE A 86 0.27 -0.87 5.65
CA ILE A 86 -0.95 -1.56 5.26
C ILE A 86 -1.99 -1.52 6.38
N THR A 87 -3.26 -1.81 6.07
CA THR A 87 -4.28 -2.15 7.06
C THR A 87 -4.11 -3.61 7.49
N LEU A 88 -4.09 -3.85 8.79
CA LEU A 88 -4.05 -5.20 9.39
C LEU A 88 -5.46 -5.81 9.40
N LEU A 89 -5.98 -6.16 8.21
CA LEU A 89 -7.38 -6.53 8.00
C LEU A 89 -7.91 -7.62 8.95
N PRO A 90 -7.15 -8.67 9.34
CA PRO A 90 -7.66 -9.71 10.24
C PRO A 90 -7.98 -9.22 11.66
N LEU A 91 -7.52 -8.02 12.04
CA LEU A 91 -7.83 -7.41 13.35
C LEU A 91 -9.16 -6.63 13.33
N TYR A 92 -9.78 -6.46 12.18
CA TYR A 92 -11.06 -5.77 12.02
C TYR A 92 -12.21 -6.77 11.84
N PRO A 93 -13.39 -6.50 12.42
CA PRO A 93 -14.62 -7.09 11.92
C PRO A 93 -14.80 -6.72 10.43
N ALA A 94 -15.04 -7.71 9.57
CA ALA A 94 -15.07 -7.52 8.11
C ALA A 94 -16.05 -6.43 7.65
N VAL A 95 -17.24 -6.39 8.26
CA VAL A 95 -18.27 -5.39 7.94
C VAL A 95 -17.87 -3.97 8.35
N LEU A 96 -17.11 -3.81 9.45
CA LEU A 96 -16.61 -2.49 9.86
C LEU A 96 -15.47 -2.03 8.97
N ALA A 97 -14.58 -2.93 8.54
CA ALA A 97 -13.55 -2.61 7.56
C ALA A 97 -14.17 -2.17 6.23
N ALA A 98 -15.18 -2.88 5.74
CA ALA A 98 -15.93 -2.49 4.54
C ALA A 98 -16.57 -1.11 4.69
N LYS A 99 -17.21 -0.85 5.84
CA LYS A 99 -17.84 0.45 6.13
C LYS A 99 -16.84 1.60 6.17
N GLN A 100 -15.70 1.40 6.83
CA GLN A 100 -14.64 2.41 6.91
C GLN A 100 -14.02 2.69 5.55
N ALA A 101 -13.77 1.63 4.75
CA ALA A 101 -13.23 1.77 3.41
C ALA A 101 -14.18 2.55 2.48
N ALA A 102 -15.47 2.18 2.45
CA ALA A 102 -16.47 2.88 1.65
C ALA A 102 -16.65 4.34 2.09
N ALA A 103 -16.72 4.58 3.40
CA ALA A 103 -16.87 5.93 3.93
C ALA A 103 -15.66 6.82 3.62
N LEU A 104 -14.44 6.29 3.74
CA LEU A 104 -13.22 7.02 3.39
C LEU A 104 -13.12 7.28 1.88
N ASP A 105 -13.53 6.32 1.07
CA ASP A 105 -13.58 6.48 -0.39
C ASP A 105 -14.51 7.63 -0.78
N VAL A 106 -15.72 7.66 -0.24
CA VAL A 106 -16.68 8.76 -0.46
C VAL A 106 -16.14 10.08 0.08
N ALA A 107 -15.61 10.12 1.30
CA ALA A 107 -15.11 11.33 1.93
C ALA A 107 -13.88 11.90 1.21
N SER A 108 -13.08 11.07 0.58
CA SER A 108 -11.92 11.47 -0.22
C SER A 108 -12.25 11.84 -1.66
N GLY A 109 -13.50 11.65 -2.12
CA GLY A 109 -13.88 11.84 -3.51
C GLY A 109 -13.31 10.78 -4.45
N GLY A 110 -13.20 9.52 -4.00
CA GLY A 110 -12.70 8.40 -4.79
C GLY A 110 -11.17 8.35 -4.90
N ARG A 111 -10.44 8.86 -3.90
CA ARG A 111 -8.97 8.86 -3.87
C ARG A 111 -8.37 7.76 -2.98
N PHE A 112 -9.19 6.97 -2.30
CA PHE A 112 -8.73 5.95 -1.36
C PHE A 112 -8.32 4.65 -2.08
N HIS A 113 -7.17 4.12 -1.71
CA HIS A 113 -6.63 2.82 -2.10
C HIS A 113 -6.37 2.01 -0.83
N MET A 114 -6.86 0.79 -0.76
CA MET A 114 -6.74 -0.03 0.44
C MET A 114 -5.61 -1.04 0.32
N GLY A 115 -4.48 -0.76 0.96
CA GLY A 115 -3.42 -1.75 1.12
C GLY A 115 -3.72 -2.67 2.30
N ILE A 116 -3.60 -3.97 2.10
CA ILE A 116 -4.01 -5.02 3.04
C ILE A 116 -2.86 -5.97 3.32
N GLY A 117 -2.62 -6.21 4.59
CA GLY A 117 -1.71 -7.24 5.07
C GLY A 117 -2.35 -8.13 6.12
N VAL A 118 -1.74 -9.29 6.32
CA VAL A 118 -2.20 -10.25 7.32
C VAL A 118 -1.55 -10.03 8.69
N GLY A 119 -0.51 -9.20 8.80
CA GLY A 119 0.24 -8.99 10.02
C GLY A 119 0.89 -10.28 10.57
N GLY A 120 1.13 -10.29 11.88
CA GLY A 120 1.66 -11.45 12.61
C GLY A 120 3.14 -11.30 13.00
N GLU A 121 3.77 -10.17 12.73
CA GLU A 121 5.13 -9.85 13.19
C GLU A 121 5.16 -9.63 14.71
N LEU A 122 4.06 -9.11 15.27
CA LEU A 122 3.87 -8.88 16.70
C LEU A 122 2.66 -9.67 17.20
N PRO A 123 2.86 -10.92 17.68
CA PRO A 123 1.76 -11.78 18.14
C PRO A 123 0.86 -11.16 19.21
N ARG A 124 1.41 -10.27 20.06
CA ARG A 124 0.67 -9.57 21.11
C ARG A 124 -0.46 -8.69 20.60
N GLU A 125 -0.37 -8.15 19.37
CA GLU A 125 -1.44 -7.37 18.75
C GLU A 125 -2.66 -8.25 18.53
N PHE A 126 -2.45 -9.47 18.05
CA PHE A 126 -3.48 -10.46 17.78
C PHE A 126 -4.10 -10.98 19.08
N GLU A 127 -3.27 -11.32 20.05
CA GLU A 127 -3.73 -11.79 21.37
C GLU A 127 -4.63 -10.74 22.04
N ALA A 128 -4.19 -9.48 22.10
CA ALA A 128 -4.95 -8.40 22.71
C ALA A 128 -6.23 -8.05 21.92
N SER A 129 -6.26 -8.31 20.62
CA SER A 129 -7.43 -8.11 19.77
C SER A 129 -8.36 -9.32 19.74
N GLY A 130 -8.07 -10.39 20.47
CA GLY A 130 -8.88 -11.60 20.53
C GLY A 130 -8.87 -12.42 19.24
N VAL A 131 -7.83 -12.27 18.40
CA VAL A 131 -7.71 -12.96 17.12
C VAL A 131 -6.54 -13.94 17.15
N PRO A 132 -6.76 -15.25 17.00
CA PRO A 132 -5.65 -16.20 16.88
C PRO A 132 -4.76 -15.90 15.68
N VAL A 133 -3.44 -15.77 15.90
CA VAL A 133 -2.47 -15.48 14.82
C VAL A 133 -2.55 -16.52 13.69
N SER A 134 -2.84 -17.79 14.02
CA SER A 134 -2.98 -18.89 13.07
C SER A 134 -4.16 -18.69 12.10
N GLU A 135 -5.15 -17.90 12.46
CA GLU A 135 -6.34 -17.66 11.64
C GLU A 135 -6.22 -16.42 10.73
N ARG A 136 -5.16 -15.62 10.89
CA ARG A 136 -5.03 -14.31 10.20
C ARG A 136 -5.23 -14.38 8.69
N GLY A 137 -4.66 -15.39 8.03
CA GLY A 137 -4.79 -15.55 6.57
C GLY A 137 -6.21 -15.92 6.14
N ALA A 138 -6.86 -16.83 6.85
CA ALA A 138 -8.23 -17.25 6.56
C ALA A 138 -9.24 -16.14 6.84
N ARG A 139 -9.09 -15.42 7.97
CA ARG A 139 -9.91 -14.23 8.29
C ARG A 139 -9.76 -13.13 7.25
N THR A 140 -8.54 -12.88 6.75
CA THR A 140 -8.31 -11.90 5.68
C THR A 140 -9.02 -12.30 4.40
N ASN A 141 -8.94 -13.58 3.98
CA ASN A 141 -9.61 -14.02 2.77
C ASN A 141 -11.13 -13.89 2.88
N GLU A 142 -11.72 -14.33 3.99
CA GLU A 142 -13.16 -14.21 4.22
C GLU A 142 -13.61 -12.74 4.29
N ALA A 143 -12.81 -11.85 4.94
CA ALA A 143 -13.11 -10.43 4.98
C ALA A 143 -13.09 -9.80 3.58
N LEU A 144 -12.15 -10.18 2.72
CA LEU A 144 -12.09 -9.69 1.33
C LEU A 144 -13.29 -10.16 0.50
N GLU A 145 -13.77 -11.37 0.70
CA GLU A 145 -15.01 -11.87 0.06
C GLU A 145 -16.23 -11.05 0.50
N ILE A 146 -16.37 -10.84 1.81
CA ILE A 146 -17.45 -10.02 2.38
C ILE A 146 -17.40 -8.58 1.86
N MET A 147 -16.21 -7.98 1.84
CA MET A 147 -16.04 -6.62 1.33
C MET A 147 -16.46 -6.51 -0.13
N LYS A 148 -16.06 -7.48 -0.97
CA LYS A 148 -16.45 -7.54 -2.38
C LYS A 148 -17.98 -7.58 -2.53
N LEU A 149 -18.67 -8.41 -1.76
CA LEU A 149 -20.13 -8.50 -1.78
C LEU A 149 -20.76 -7.18 -1.32
N LEU A 150 -20.36 -6.66 -0.16
CA LEU A 150 -20.92 -5.44 0.44
C LEU A 150 -20.72 -4.19 -0.44
N PHE A 151 -19.64 -4.11 -1.21
CA PHE A 151 -19.40 -2.97 -2.11
C PHE A 151 -20.29 -3.00 -3.35
N ASN A 152 -20.71 -4.18 -3.80
CA ASN A 152 -21.39 -4.34 -5.10
C ASN A 152 -22.85 -4.76 -5.01
N GLU A 153 -23.28 -5.38 -3.91
CA GLU A 153 -24.57 -6.02 -3.81
C GLU A 153 -25.39 -5.45 -2.65
N ASP A 154 -26.72 -5.53 -2.79
CA ASP A 154 -27.67 -5.28 -1.73
C ASP A 154 -28.20 -6.62 -1.19
N ASP A 155 -28.81 -6.59 0.00
CA ASP A 155 -29.38 -7.78 0.65
C ASP A 155 -28.38 -8.94 0.76
N VAL A 156 -27.14 -8.62 1.17
CA VAL A 156 -26.04 -9.58 1.21
C VAL A 156 -26.28 -10.63 2.28
N HIS A 157 -26.20 -11.89 1.86
CA HIS A 157 -26.19 -13.06 2.71
C HIS A 157 -24.82 -13.73 2.62
N PHE A 158 -24.24 -14.11 3.75
CA PHE A 158 -22.94 -14.79 3.80
C PHE A 158 -22.89 -15.73 5.00
N ASP A 159 -22.52 -16.98 4.77
CA ASP A 159 -22.36 -18.00 5.83
C ASP A 159 -20.93 -18.51 5.80
N GLY A 160 -20.04 -17.79 6.50
CA GLY A 160 -18.61 -18.08 6.56
C GLY A 160 -18.20 -18.74 7.87
N ARG A 161 -16.92 -19.03 7.95
CA ARG A 161 -16.31 -19.59 9.16
C ARG A 161 -16.28 -18.60 10.33
N PHE A 162 -16.03 -17.32 10.02
CA PHE A 162 -15.80 -16.28 11.02
C PHE A 162 -16.91 -15.23 11.05
N ASN A 163 -17.68 -15.11 9.98
CA ASN A 163 -18.71 -14.11 9.84
C ASN A 163 -19.98 -14.72 9.25
N GLN A 164 -21.14 -14.25 9.73
CA GLN A 164 -22.45 -14.57 9.18
C GLN A 164 -23.21 -13.28 8.92
N LEU A 165 -23.73 -13.12 7.71
CA LEU A 165 -24.55 -11.96 7.32
C LEU A 165 -25.90 -12.48 6.83
N SER A 166 -26.95 -11.75 7.16
CA SER A 166 -28.32 -12.12 6.79
C SER A 166 -29.08 -10.87 6.33
N GLY A 167 -29.14 -10.67 5.00
CA GLY A 167 -29.93 -9.62 4.39
C GLY A 167 -29.45 -8.22 4.75
N VAL A 168 -28.16 -7.94 4.62
CA VAL A 168 -27.58 -6.63 4.97
C VAL A 168 -27.14 -5.86 3.73
N THR A 169 -27.38 -4.55 3.72
CA THR A 169 -26.94 -3.64 2.67
C THR A 169 -25.98 -2.60 3.27
N LEU A 170 -24.82 -2.43 2.64
CA LEU A 170 -23.86 -1.40 3.01
C LEU A 170 -24.20 -0.08 2.31
N GLU A 171 -24.35 1.01 3.09
CA GLU A 171 -24.49 2.38 2.60
C GLU A 171 -23.60 3.35 3.40
N PRO A 172 -22.91 4.34 2.73
CA PRO A 172 -22.86 4.47 1.28
C PRO A 172 -22.03 3.34 0.63
N LYS A 173 -22.30 3.05 -0.61
CA LYS A 173 -21.38 2.27 -1.46
C LYS A 173 -20.13 3.12 -1.75
N PRO A 174 -18.97 2.52 -2.05
CA PRO A 174 -17.81 3.29 -2.52
C PRO A 174 -18.11 4.04 -3.81
N LEU A 175 -17.45 5.19 -4.03
CA LEU A 175 -17.49 5.91 -5.30
C LEU A 175 -16.73 5.17 -6.39
N GLN A 176 -15.60 4.58 -6.05
CA GLN A 176 -14.80 3.78 -6.97
C GLN A 176 -15.47 2.42 -7.19
N GLN A 177 -15.61 2.01 -8.45
CA GLN A 177 -16.28 0.76 -8.80
C GLN A 177 -15.31 -0.19 -9.52
N PRO A 178 -15.35 -1.49 -9.24
CA PRO A 178 -16.28 -2.19 -8.32
C PRO A 178 -15.91 -2.05 -6.84
N SER A 179 -14.78 -1.41 -6.53
CA SER A 179 -14.31 -1.15 -5.17
C SER A 179 -13.19 -0.10 -5.19
N PRO A 180 -12.82 0.51 -4.07
CA PRO A 180 -11.50 1.11 -3.93
C PRO A 180 -10.43 0.10 -4.36
N PRO A 181 -9.35 0.52 -5.03
CA PRO A 181 -8.27 -0.39 -5.41
C PRO A 181 -7.70 -1.14 -4.19
N ILE A 182 -7.65 -2.46 -4.29
CA ILE A 182 -7.16 -3.35 -3.23
C ILE A 182 -5.71 -3.74 -3.53
N TRP A 183 -4.80 -3.35 -2.67
CA TRP A 183 -3.38 -3.66 -2.75
C TRP A 183 -3.03 -4.74 -1.73
N ILE A 184 -2.59 -5.88 -2.17
CA ILE A 184 -2.21 -6.98 -1.28
C ILE A 184 -0.72 -6.92 -0.99
N SER A 185 -0.37 -6.98 0.29
CA SER A 185 1.03 -7.02 0.74
C SER A 185 1.39 -8.37 1.34
N GLY A 186 2.66 -8.69 1.28
CA GLY A 186 3.23 -9.92 1.82
C GLY A 186 4.53 -10.30 1.13
N ARG A 187 5.02 -11.52 1.40
CA ARG A 187 6.33 -11.96 0.88
C ARG A 187 6.36 -13.42 0.44
N LYS A 188 5.24 -14.13 0.50
CA LYS A 188 5.19 -15.58 0.28
C LYS A 188 4.00 -15.98 -0.58
N ASP A 189 4.02 -17.20 -1.09
CA ASP A 189 3.01 -17.82 -1.95
C ASP A 189 1.55 -17.53 -1.53
N ALA A 190 1.20 -17.67 -0.26
CA ALA A 190 -0.16 -17.37 0.21
C ALA A 190 -0.60 -15.90 -0.01
N ALA A 191 0.36 -14.95 -0.03
CA ALA A 191 0.07 -13.56 -0.36
C ALA A 191 -0.03 -13.36 -1.88
N TRP A 192 0.78 -14.06 -2.69
CA TRP A 192 0.69 -14.04 -4.14
C TRP A 192 -0.66 -14.58 -4.64
N ARG A 193 -1.14 -15.71 -4.09
CA ARG A 193 -2.47 -16.24 -4.39
C ARG A 193 -3.58 -15.27 -3.99
N ARG A 194 -3.43 -14.58 -2.84
CA ARG A 194 -4.40 -13.57 -2.42
C ARG A 194 -4.39 -12.36 -3.35
N ALA A 195 -3.21 -11.92 -3.81
CA ALA A 195 -3.08 -10.85 -4.79
C ALA A 195 -3.73 -11.24 -6.13
N ALA A 196 -3.51 -12.46 -6.58
CA ALA A 196 -4.14 -12.99 -7.79
C ALA A 196 -5.68 -13.00 -7.68
N ARG A 197 -6.22 -13.42 -6.54
CA ARG A 197 -7.68 -13.59 -6.36
C ARG A 197 -8.41 -12.27 -6.08
N PHE A 198 -7.84 -11.37 -5.29
CA PHE A 198 -8.55 -10.21 -4.75
C PHE A 198 -7.90 -8.87 -5.11
N GLY A 199 -6.62 -8.87 -5.48
CA GLY A 199 -5.86 -7.63 -5.64
C GLY A 199 -6.09 -6.94 -6.98
N THR A 200 -6.14 -5.62 -6.94
CA THR A 200 -5.88 -4.76 -8.10
C THR A 200 -4.40 -4.42 -8.18
N GLY A 201 -3.70 -4.46 -7.05
CA GLY A 201 -2.26 -4.22 -6.94
C GLY A 201 -1.56 -5.18 -5.97
N TRP A 202 -0.27 -5.37 -6.19
CA TRP A 202 0.66 -6.10 -5.34
C TRP A 202 1.65 -5.12 -4.73
N LEU A 203 1.81 -5.10 -3.40
CA LEU A 203 2.67 -4.15 -2.68
C LEU A 203 3.58 -4.88 -1.69
N PRO A 204 4.66 -5.51 -2.15
CA PRO A 204 5.62 -6.16 -1.28
C PRO A 204 6.54 -5.15 -0.58
N TYR A 205 7.15 -5.57 0.53
CA TYR A 205 8.20 -4.83 1.23
C TYR A 205 9.38 -5.72 1.57
N MET A 206 10.56 -5.14 1.75
CA MET A 206 11.83 -5.87 1.90
C MET A 206 12.01 -6.88 0.76
N TYR A 207 11.91 -6.39 -0.45
CA TYR A 207 12.06 -7.14 -1.70
C TYR A 207 13.30 -6.65 -2.45
N THR A 208 13.95 -7.57 -3.17
CA THR A 208 14.93 -7.23 -4.20
C THR A 208 14.24 -7.14 -5.57
N PRO A 209 14.89 -6.55 -6.60
CA PRO A 209 14.34 -6.54 -7.95
C PRO A 209 13.98 -7.95 -8.46
N GLU A 210 14.84 -8.95 -8.20
CA GLU A 210 14.64 -10.34 -8.64
C GLU A 210 13.39 -10.96 -7.95
N MET A 211 13.22 -10.72 -6.66
CA MET A 211 12.03 -11.17 -5.93
C MET A 211 10.75 -10.52 -6.46
N LEU A 212 10.84 -9.26 -6.93
CA LEU A 212 9.71 -8.57 -7.52
C LEU A 212 9.32 -9.21 -8.86
N VAL A 213 10.29 -9.50 -9.72
CA VAL A 213 10.07 -10.23 -10.99
C VAL A 213 9.41 -11.58 -10.73
N GLU A 214 9.96 -12.38 -9.82
CA GLU A 214 9.41 -13.69 -9.46
C GLU A 214 7.96 -13.59 -8.98
N SER A 215 7.69 -12.69 -8.02
CA SER A 215 6.34 -12.55 -7.47
C SER A 215 5.32 -12.09 -8.51
N ASN A 216 5.69 -11.17 -9.40
CA ASN A 216 4.81 -10.71 -10.48
C ASN A 216 4.46 -11.84 -11.45
N GLN A 217 5.45 -12.68 -11.80
CA GLN A 217 5.23 -13.85 -12.67
C GLN A 217 4.30 -14.88 -12.00
N GLU A 218 4.53 -15.22 -10.73
CA GLU A 218 3.69 -16.18 -10.01
C GLU A 218 2.26 -15.66 -9.79
N ILE A 219 2.09 -14.36 -9.49
CA ILE A 219 0.76 -13.75 -9.37
C ILE A 219 0.01 -13.82 -10.70
N ALA A 220 0.67 -13.48 -11.82
CA ALA A 220 0.07 -13.56 -13.14
C ALA A 220 -0.37 -14.98 -13.49
N LYS A 221 0.48 -15.97 -13.18
CA LYS A 221 0.16 -17.39 -13.37
C LYS A 221 -1.05 -17.81 -12.53
N TYR A 222 -1.09 -17.53 -11.22
CA TYR A 222 -2.24 -17.87 -10.37
C TYR A 222 -3.53 -17.21 -10.85
N ARG A 223 -3.43 -15.98 -11.39
CA ARG A 223 -4.58 -15.27 -11.92
C ARG A 223 -5.12 -15.91 -13.20
N SER A 224 -4.25 -16.31 -14.10
CA SER A 224 -4.61 -17.04 -15.31
C SER A 224 -5.21 -18.42 -14.98
N ASP A 225 -4.67 -19.13 -13.99
CA ASP A 225 -5.21 -20.42 -13.51
C ASP A 225 -6.65 -20.27 -12.97
N GLU A 226 -7.03 -19.10 -12.48
CA GLU A 226 -8.39 -18.76 -12.03
C GLU A 226 -9.30 -18.20 -13.17
N GLY A 227 -8.81 -18.17 -14.41
CA GLY A 227 -9.54 -17.64 -15.57
C GLY A 227 -9.69 -16.12 -15.59
N ASN A 228 -8.80 -15.41 -14.90
CA ASN A 228 -8.78 -13.95 -14.86
C ASN A 228 -7.50 -13.43 -15.49
N ASP A 229 -7.57 -12.88 -16.70
CA ASP A 229 -6.42 -12.37 -17.44
C ASP A 229 -6.13 -10.87 -17.18
N SER A 230 -6.86 -10.21 -16.26
CA SER A 230 -6.56 -8.82 -15.92
C SER A 230 -5.23 -8.71 -15.18
N ALA A 231 -4.42 -7.69 -15.47
CA ALA A 231 -3.17 -7.48 -14.78
C ALA A 231 -3.39 -7.04 -13.30
N VAL A 232 -2.41 -7.38 -12.45
CA VAL A 232 -2.27 -6.81 -11.09
C VAL A 232 -1.21 -5.74 -11.15
N ASP A 233 -1.50 -4.52 -10.70
CA ASP A 233 -0.56 -3.41 -10.73
C ASP A 233 0.69 -3.73 -9.88
N PRO A 234 1.91 -3.73 -10.45
CA PRO A 234 3.12 -4.07 -9.73
C PRO A 234 3.58 -2.88 -8.89
N GLY A 235 3.48 -3.00 -7.59
CA GLY A 235 3.95 -2.01 -6.63
C GLY A 235 5.17 -2.46 -5.85
N LEU A 236 5.71 -1.52 -5.09
CA LEU A 236 6.82 -1.73 -4.16
C LEU A 236 6.70 -0.77 -2.99
N PHE A 237 6.85 -1.27 -1.76
CA PHE A 237 7.13 -0.44 -0.59
C PHE A 237 8.60 -0.56 -0.24
N ILE A 238 9.33 0.56 -0.21
CA ILE A 238 10.78 0.55 0.02
C ILE A 238 11.22 1.70 0.92
N PHE A 239 12.19 1.42 1.79
CA PHE A 239 12.84 2.43 2.62
C PHE A 239 13.89 3.21 1.82
N PHE A 240 14.07 4.49 2.16
CA PHE A 240 15.10 5.30 1.52
C PHE A 240 15.75 6.29 2.48
N CYS A 241 17.00 6.64 2.18
CA CYS A 241 17.68 7.79 2.73
C CYS A 241 18.53 8.42 1.62
N CYS A 242 18.13 9.62 1.15
CA CYS A 242 18.89 10.39 0.18
C CYS A 242 19.69 11.47 0.91
N HIS A 243 21.01 11.51 0.68
CA HIS A 243 21.94 12.43 1.32
C HIS A 243 23.11 12.72 0.35
N GLU A 244 23.74 13.89 0.38
CA GLU A 244 24.88 14.22 -0.49
C GLU A 244 26.06 13.26 -0.31
N ASP A 245 26.26 12.73 0.90
CA ASP A 245 27.30 11.75 1.22
C ASP A 245 26.73 10.34 1.37
N ASN A 246 27.23 9.42 0.55
CA ASN A 246 26.77 8.02 0.49
C ASN A 246 26.94 7.27 1.83
N ALA A 247 28.05 7.49 2.53
CA ALA A 247 28.32 6.78 3.78
C ALA A 247 27.36 7.25 4.87
N THR A 248 27.09 8.55 4.94
CA THR A 248 26.11 9.15 5.86
C THR A 248 24.70 8.64 5.56
N ALA A 249 24.31 8.54 4.30
CA ALA A 249 23.00 8.00 3.92
C ALA A 249 22.79 6.57 4.42
N VAL A 250 23.77 5.71 4.21
CA VAL A 250 23.76 4.30 4.64
C VAL A 250 23.70 4.20 6.17
N GLU A 251 24.52 4.99 6.87
CA GLU A 251 24.54 5.00 8.33
C GLU A 251 23.21 5.49 8.92
N TYR A 252 22.62 6.55 8.38
CA TYR A 252 21.30 7.04 8.78
C TYR A 252 20.21 5.99 8.59
N ALA A 253 20.20 5.34 7.43
CA ALA A 253 19.25 4.27 7.13
C ALA A 253 19.40 3.11 8.10
N ASN A 254 20.65 2.68 8.38
CA ASN A 254 20.93 1.62 9.33
C ASN A 254 20.46 1.97 10.75
N GLN A 255 20.83 3.12 11.28
CA GLN A 255 20.41 3.57 12.61
C GLN A 255 18.89 3.63 12.75
N ARG A 256 18.21 4.18 11.74
CA ARG A 256 16.76 4.34 11.75
C ARG A 256 16.05 3.00 11.72
N LEU A 257 16.41 2.11 10.80
CA LEU A 257 15.76 0.81 10.62
C LEU A 257 16.09 -0.15 11.77
N SER A 258 17.34 -0.16 12.24
CA SER A 258 17.72 -0.99 13.39
C SER A 258 16.92 -0.62 14.64
N LYS A 259 16.72 0.67 14.89
CA LYS A 259 15.87 1.15 15.99
C LYS A 259 14.38 0.79 15.78
N GLN A 260 13.88 0.95 14.57
CA GLN A 260 12.46 0.72 14.25
C GLN A 260 12.06 -0.73 14.41
N TYR A 261 12.94 -1.66 14.00
CA TYR A 261 12.66 -3.11 14.02
C TYR A 261 13.33 -3.84 15.19
N ASN A 262 14.06 -3.13 16.04
CA ASN A 262 14.81 -3.68 17.17
C ASN A 262 15.73 -4.86 16.75
N GLN A 263 16.43 -4.70 15.62
CA GLN A 263 17.40 -5.66 15.07
C GLN A 263 18.47 -4.95 14.25
N ASP A 264 19.62 -5.56 14.05
CA ASP A 264 20.71 -5.00 13.22
C ASP A 264 20.35 -5.06 11.74
N PHE A 265 20.35 -3.89 11.09
CA PHE A 265 20.09 -3.73 9.65
C PHE A 265 21.36 -3.50 8.81
N SER A 266 22.56 -3.42 9.41
CA SER A 266 23.80 -3.07 8.72
C SER A 266 24.07 -3.89 7.46
N HIS A 267 23.73 -5.19 7.48
CA HIS A 267 23.91 -6.11 6.34
C HIS A 267 22.71 -6.16 5.39
N MET A 268 21.67 -5.39 5.65
CA MET A 268 20.40 -5.43 4.90
C MET A 268 20.12 -4.14 4.13
N ILE A 269 20.83 -3.03 4.43
CA ILE A 269 20.58 -1.73 3.81
C ILE A 269 20.73 -1.80 2.30
N ASP A 270 21.87 -2.26 1.79
CA ASP A 270 22.13 -2.36 0.34
C ASP A 270 21.14 -3.27 -0.37
N LYS A 271 20.55 -4.23 0.36
CA LYS A 271 19.61 -5.19 -0.22
C LYS A 271 18.18 -4.67 -0.27
N TYR A 272 17.73 -3.97 0.78
CA TYR A 272 16.31 -3.68 1.00
C TYR A 272 15.97 -2.20 1.14
N ALA A 273 16.96 -1.31 0.95
CA ALA A 273 16.74 0.12 0.98
C ALA A 273 17.41 0.82 -0.21
N ILE A 274 17.00 2.04 -0.45
CA ILE A 274 17.64 3.00 -1.36
C ILE A 274 18.38 3.99 -0.47
N ALA A 275 19.71 3.90 -0.37
CA ALA A 275 20.49 4.76 0.48
C ALA A 275 21.75 5.27 -0.24
N GLY A 276 21.91 6.57 -0.34
CA GLY A 276 23.04 7.20 -1.02
C GLY A 276 22.76 8.64 -1.46
N ASP A 277 23.64 9.14 -2.31
CA ASP A 277 23.43 10.39 -3.02
C ASP A 277 22.34 10.25 -4.10
N PRO A 278 21.87 11.36 -4.70
CA PRO A 278 20.81 11.32 -5.69
C PRO A 278 21.10 10.39 -6.89
N ASP A 279 22.36 10.27 -7.31
CA ASP A 279 22.72 9.41 -8.44
C ASP A 279 22.60 7.95 -8.06
N ARG A 280 23.15 7.54 -6.93
CA ARG A 280 23.00 6.16 -6.40
C ARG A 280 21.55 5.83 -6.08
N CYS A 281 20.79 6.76 -5.53
CA CYS A 281 19.37 6.57 -5.29
C CYS A 281 18.60 6.34 -6.61
N ALA A 282 18.90 7.10 -7.65
CA ALA A 282 18.28 6.94 -8.96
C ALA A 282 18.68 5.62 -9.63
N GLU A 283 19.95 5.21 -9.57
CA GLU A 283 20.42 3.91 -10.08
C GLU A 283 19.66 2.76 -9.39
N ARG A 284 19.60 2.77 -8.05
CA ARG A 284 18.92 1.72 -7.30
C ARG A 284 17.42 1.69 -7.56
N LEU A 285 16.79 2.84 -7.70
CA LEU A 285 15.36 2.96 -8.02
C LEU A 285 15.08 2.40 -9.43
N ARG A 286 15.98 2.65 -10.40
CA ARG A 286 15.87 2.14 -11.77
C ARG A 286 15.85 0.62 -11.82
N GLU A 287 16.64 -0.07 -11.00
CA GLU A 287 16.61 -1.53 -10.93
C GLU A 287 15.22 -2.08 -10.59
N TYR A 288 14.48 -1.41 -9.71
CA TYR A 288 13.10 -1.80 -9.38
C TYR A 288 12.11 -1.44 -10.49
N VAL A 289 12.29 -0.30 -11.14
CA VAL A 289 11.48 0.09 -12.31
C VAL A 289 11.67 -0.90 -13.46
N ASP A 290 12.93 -1.31 -13.73
CA ASP A 290 13.27 -2.30 -14.75
C ASP A 290 12.74 -3.69 -14.37
N ALA A 291 12.65 -4.01 -13.07
CA ALA A 291 11.98 -5.21 -12.55
C ALA A 291 10.45 -5.15 -12.61
N GLY A 292 9.89 -4.06 -13.13
CA GLY A 292 8.46 -3.90 -13.39
C GLY A 292 7.70 -3.08 -12.36
N ALA A 293 8.31 -2.48 -11.33
CA ALA A 293 7.60 -1.61 -10.39
C ALA A 293 7.00 -0.38 -11.10
N ARG A 294 5.73 -0.07 -10.82
CA ARG A 294 5.03 1.09 -11.39
C ARG A 294 4.42 2.00 -10.31
N THR A 295 4.06 1.47 -9.16
CA THR A 295 3.62 2.25 -7.99
C THR A 295 4.62 2.03 -6.87
N ILE A 296 5.45 3.04 -6.56
CA ILE A 296 6.56 2.91 -5.61
C ILE A 296 6.28 3.79 -4.39
N ILE A 297 6.06 3.14 -3.26
CA ILE A 297 5.84 3.80 -1.98
C ILE A 297 7.16 3.90 -1.23
N LEU A 298 7.62 5.12 -1.05
CA LEU A 298 8.86 5.47 -0.38
C LEU A 298 8.60 5.73 1.11
N SER A 299 9.44 5.20 1.99
CA SER A 299 9.41 5.46 3.42
C SER A 299 10.77 5.94 3.91
N ALA A 300 10.83 7.16 4.42
CA ALA A 300 12.09 7.76 4.84
C ALA A 300 12.71 6.99 6.02
N ALA A 301 13.92 6.52 5.82
CA ALA A 301 14.76 5.81 6.79
C ALA A 301 15.93 6.71 7.22
N SER A 302 15.62 7.91 7.71
CA SER A 302 16.60 8.89 8.19
C SER A 302 16.26 9.34 9.60
N PRO A 303 17.20 9.93 10.35
CA PRO A 303 16.93 10.59 11.62
C PRO A 303 15.86 11.66 11.46
N MET A 304 15.04 11.87 12.49
CA MET A 304 13.95 12.87 12.47
C MET A 304 14.45 14.30 12.24
N SER A 305 15.73 14.59 12.55
CA SER A 305 16.37 15.88 12.28
C SER A 305 16.74 16.12 10.83
N TYR A 306 16.76 15.06 10.00
CA TYR A 306 17.17 15.11 8.59
C TYR A 306 16.08 14.63 7.62
N VAL A 307 14.96 14.13 8.14
CA VAL A 307 13.96 13.45 7.33
C VAL A 307 13.34 14.36 6.26
N GLU A 308 13.11 15.64 6.56
CA GLU A 308 12.52 16.60 5.61
C GLU A 308 13.46 16.92 4.45
N GLU A 309 14.77 17.01 4.74
CA GLU A 309 15.79 17.15 3.71
C GLU A 309 15.86 15.90 2.83
N ALA A 310 15.90 14.70 3.41
CA ALA A 310 15.92 13.46 2.65
C ALA A 310 14.70 13.32 1.74
N GLU A 311 13.49 13.66 2.21
CA GLU A 311 12.26 13.68 1.42
C GLU A 311 12.31 14.69 0.28
N SER A 312 12.87 15.89 0.55
CA SER A 312 13.04 16.94 -0.47
C SER A 312 14.08 16.55 -1.52
N PHE A 313 15.23 16.02 -1.12
CA PHE A 313 16.23 15.50 -2.07
C PHE A 313 15.65 14.43 -3.00
N MET A 314 14.95 13.46 -2.43
CA MET A 314 14.27 12.42 -3.24
C MET A 314 13.31 13.05 -4.26
N ALA A 315 12.44 13.95 -3.81
CA ALA A 315 11.42 14.57 -4.67
C ALA A 315 11.98 15.47 -5.75
N GLN A 316 13.08 16.21 -5.47
CA GLN A 316 13.61 17.23 -6.37
C GLN A 316 14.72 16.73 -7.28
N GLU A 317 15.56 15.80 -6.81
CA GLU A 317 16.77 15.37 -7.52
C GLU A 317 16.64 13.95 -8.12
N VAL A 318 15.78 13.10 -7.54
CA VAL A 318 15.67 11.70 -7.97
C VAL A 318 14.41 11.45 -8.80
N LEU A 319 13.22 11.76 -8.26
CA LEU A 319 11.95 11.40 -8.90
C LEU A 319 11.73 12.05 -10.29
N PRO A 320 12.20 13.28 -10.58
CA PRO A 320 12.05 13.89 -11.91
C PRO A 320 12.73 13.08 -13.04
N ARG A 321 13.72 12.24 -12.70
CA ARG A 321 14.43 11.38 -13.66
C ARG A 321 13.58 10.20 -14.15
N PHE A 322 12.41 9.98 -13.56
CA PHE A 322 11.44 8.91 -13.86
C PHE A 322 10.09 9.44 -14.34
N ARG A 323 9.91 10.75 -14.35
CA ARG A 323 8.71 11.44 -14.85
C ARG A 323 9.05 12.09 -16.18
N GLN A 324 8.60 11.50 -17.28
CA GLN A 324 8.73 12.08 -18.62
C GLN A 324 7.38 12.57 -19.10
#